data_683754f7dc9fcf1b431d823445c1a2ef
#
_entry.id   683754f7dc9fcf1b431d823445c1a2ef
#
_cell.length_a   1.000
_cell.length_b   1.000
_cell.length_c   1.000
_cell.angle_alpha   90.00
_cell.angle_beta   90.00
_cell.angle_gamma   90.00
#
_symmetry.space_group_name_H-M   'P 1'
#
loop_
_entity.id
_entity.type
_entity.pdbx_description
1 polymer ?
#
loop_
_entity_poly.entity_id
_entity_poly.type
_entity_poly.pdbx_seq_one_letter_code
_entity_poly.pdbx_strand_id
1 'polypeptide(L)'
;MKLTPEFDQFEKNYSKSINQLVYCRLAADLDTPVSLMLKLTNGEENSFILESVTGGEVRGRYSIIGMRPDKIWKCLGKKSYIKNLEQNGRGAFTQQDHDPLTELRDFLSESYIDIPKSLPQASAGIFGYLGYDTIRLIEDLPDLNPDPMGLPDGVFLRPSLIAVLDGAKGEVILVAPVWHDKNRNAKTSYENASKLINDAIVKLDREILETRDLGSPSNINPPISNFSKDDYIQAVKKAQEYIAAGDIFQVVPSQRWVQDFNLPPFSLYRSLRRTNPSPFMFFFNFGDFQVIGASPEILVRVFDNEITIRPIAGTRPRGKTPEQDKALEVDLLKDKKELAEHLMLLDLGRNDVGRVSKIGSVKPTEEFIIERYSHVMHIVSNVVGELAPEHDALSAFFAGMPAGTVSGAPKVRAMEIIDELEPEKRGVYGGGVGYFSSSGDMDMCIALRTAILKNEKLYIQAGGGVVYDSVPEDEYMETVHKSNAIRRAAADAGIFMTSWD
;
A
#
# COMPACT_ATOMS: atom_id res chain seq x y z
N MET A 1 0.21 16.77 30.74
CA MET A 1 0.03 15.63 29.80
C MET A 1 0.34 14.33 30.51
N LYS A 2 -0.48 13.28 30.33
CA LYS A 2 -0.23 11.96 30.93
C LYS A 2 0.32 11.02 29.86
N LEU A 3 1.58 10.58 30.05
CA LEU A 3 2.19 9.53 29.24
C LEU A 3 1.83 8.16 29.77
N THR A 4 1.69 7.18 28.90
CA THR A 4 1.44 5.79 29.24
C THR A 4 2.51 4.92 28.55
N PRO A 5 3.18 4.00 29.28
CA PRO A 5 3.12 3.84 30.74
C PRO A 5 3.80 5.01 31.47
N GLU A 6 3.57 5.11 32.78
CA GLU A 6 4.37 5.95 33.68
C GLU A 6 5.80 5.37 33.83
N PHE A 7 6.77 6.22 34.20
CA PHE A 7 8.19 5.83 34.19
C PHE A 7 8.49 4.56 34.99
N ASP A 8 7.92 4.39 36.18
CA ASP A 8 8.18 3.21 37.03
C ASP A 8 7.78 1.90 36.38
N GLN A 9 6.67 1.88 35.63
CA GLN A 9 6.25 0.71 34.88
C GLN A 9 7.13 0.50 33.64
N PHE A 10 7.49 1.59 32.96
CA PHE A 10 8.41 1.54 31.83
C PHE A 10 9.77 0.95 32.24
N GLU A 11 10.36 1.42 33.33
CA GLU A 11 11.65 0.96 33.84
C GLU A 11 11.65 -0.54 34.18
N LYS A 12 10.56 -1.02 34.81
CA LYS A 12 10.39 -2.46 35.12
C LYS A 12 10.41 -3.34 33.87
N ASN A 13 9.81 -2.87 32.77
CA ASN A 13 9.79 -3.62 31.51
C ASN A 13 11.16 -3.50 30.80
N TYR A 14 11.74 -2.30 30.79
CA TYR A 14 13.04 -2.05 30.17
C TYR A 14 14.16 -2.87 30.80
N SER A 15 14.14 -3.04 32.13
CA SER A 15 15.12 -3.88 32.87
C SER A 15 15.03 -5.37 32.51
N LYS A 16 13.90 -5.82 31.91
CA LYS A 16 13.67 -7.17 31.38
C LYS A 16 13.96 -7.27 29.88
N SER A 17 14.57 -6.25 29.29
CA SER A 17 14.84 -6.16 27.84
C SER A 17 13.57 -6.22 26.97
N ILE A 18 12.42 -5.74 27.47
CA ILE A 18 11.15 -5.74 26.76
C ILE A 18 11.04 -4.43 25.95
N ASN A 19 10.82 -4.57 24.63
CA ASN A 19 10.40 -3.46 23.77
C ASN A 19 9.00 -3.00 24.15
N GLN A 20 8.72 -1.68 24.10
CA GLN A 20 7.44 -1.15 24.56
C GLN A 20 7.09 0.17 23.90
N LEU A 21 5.84 0.61 24.07
CA LEU A 21 5.34 1.87 23.56
C LEU A 21 5.28 2.91 24.68
N VAL A 22 5.66 4.16 24.38
CA VAL A 22 5.28 5.33 25.17
C VAL A 22 4.29 6.13 24.33
N TYR A 23 3.12 6.48 24.90
CA TYR A 23 2.10 7.17 24.13
C TYR A 23 1.26 8.12 24.98
N CYS A 24 0.57 9.04 24.31
CA CYS A 24 -0.47 9.87 24.89
C CYS A 24 -1.67 9.97 23.94
N ARG A 25 -2.81 10.40 24.48
CA ARG A 25 -4.04 10.69 23.73
C ARG A 25 -4.39 12.15 23.88
N LEU A 26 -4.78 12.80 22.80
CA LEU A 26 -5.15 14.20 22.74
C LEU A 26 -6.48 14.32 21.97
N ALA A 27 -7.29 15.32 22.33
CA ALA A 27 -8.44 15.70 21.50
C ALA A 27 -7.93 16.26 20.15
N ALA A 28 -8.55 15.85 19.07
CA ALA A 28 -8.18 16.21 17.71
C ALA A 28 -9.41 16.37 16.79
N ASP A 29 -10.51 16.84 17.35
CA ASP A 29 -11.77 17.10 16.65
C ASP A 29 -11.68 18.24 15.61
N LEU A 30 -10.64 19.08 15.72
CA LEU A 30 -10.34 20.16 14.77
C LEU A 30 -9.29 19.76 13.71
N ASP A 31 -8.68 18.60 13.83
CA ASP A 31 -7.63 18.16 12.93
C ASP A 31 -8.15 17.17 11.88
N THR A 32 -7.49 17.19 10.73
CA THR A 32 -7.69 16.23 9.64
C THR A 32 -6.42 15.43 9.40
N PRO A 33 -6.49 14.25 8.75
CA PRO A 33 -5.27 13.52 8.38
C PRO A 33 -4.27 14.38 7.60
N VAL A 34 -4.77 15.22 6.70
CA VAL A 34 -3.95 16.16 5.90
C VAL A 34 -3.30 17.20 6.79
N SER A 35 -4.07 17.85 7.68
CA SER A 35 -3.50 18.87 8.58
C SER A 35 -2.44 18.29 9.52
N LEU A 36 -2.67 17.09 10.05
CA LEU A 36 -1.70 16.38 10.89
C LEU A 36 -0.41 16.08 10.13
N MET A 37 -0.52 15.54 8.89
CA MET A 37 0.65 15.25 8.05
C MET A 37 1.46 16.54 7.81
N LEU A 38 0.81 17.64 7.43
CA LEU A 38 1.44 18.92 7.19
C LEU A 38 2.15 19.45 8.45
N LYS A 39 1.46 19.50 9.58
CA LYS A 39 1.99 20.03 10.85
C LYS A 39 3.15 19.18 11.41
N LEU A 40 3.00 17.87 11.39
CA LEU A 40 3.93 16.94 12.04
C LEU A 40 5.21 16.72 11.24
N THR A 41 5.09 16.53 9.92
CA THR A 41 6.24 16.17 9.08
C THR A 41 6.90 17.40 8.44
N ASN A 42 6.12 18.41 8.07
CA ASN A 42 6.62 19.60 7.37
C ASN A 42 7.49 19.21 6.14
N GLY A 43 7.04 18.22 5.35
CA GLY A 43 7.78 17.72 4.20
C GLY A 43 9.00 16.84 4.51
N GLU A 44 9.28 16.54 5.80
CA GLU A 44 10.41 15.67 6.17
C GLU A 44 10.43 14.37 5.37
N GLU A 45 11.59 14.00 4.83
CA GLU A 45 11.84 12.71 4.19
C GLU A 45 11.60 11.54 5.14
N ASN A 46 11.39 10.36 4.57
CA ASN A 46 11.14 9.14 5.32
C ASN A 46 9.93 9.26 6.25
N SER A 47 8.88 9.86 5.71
CA SER A 47 7.58 10.01 6.35
C SER A 47 6.46 9.45 5.46
N PHE A 48 5.33 9.11 6.06
CA PHE A 48 4.20 8.58 5.32
C PHE A 48 2.86 8.90 5.99
N ILE A 49 1.79 8.79 5.21
CA ILE A 49 0.43 8.69 5.68
C ILE A 49 -0.27 7.49 5.03
N LEU A 50 -0.97 6.72 5.85
CA LEU A 50 -1.91 5.67 5.43
C LEU A 50 -3.29 6.04 5.97
N GLU A 51 -4.30 6.04 5.12
CA GLU A 51 -5.67 6.29 5.55
C GLU A 51 -6.68 5.49 4.73
N SER A 52 -7.86 5.27 5.29
CA SER A 52 -9.02 4.78 4.55
C SER A 52 -10.05 5.91 4.47
N VAL A 53 -10.48 6.27 3.28
CA VAL A 53 -11.41 7.40 3.05
C VAL A 53 -12.84 6.90 2.77
N THR A 54 -12.99 5.59 2.53
CA THR A 54 -14.29 4.96 2.24
C THR A 54 -14.58 3.82 3.21
N GLY A 55 -15.84 3.62 3.60
CA GLY A 55 -16.25 2.46 4.39
C GLY A 55 -16.82 2.75 5.79
N GLY A 56 -17.05 4.01 6.14
CA GLY A 56 -17.74 4.39 7.38
C GLY A 56 -16.95 4.10 8.65
N GLU A 57 -17.63 3.94 9.79
CA GLU A 57 -17.02 3.81 11.13
C GLU A 57 -16.12 2.57 11.30
N VAL A 58 -16.26 1.55 10.46
CA VAL A 58 -15.53 0.28 10.61
C VAL A 58 -14.26 0.25 9.76
N ARG A 59 -14.28 0.76 8.51
CA ARG A 59 -13.14 0.69 7.59
C ARG A 59 -12.35 1.99 7.46
N GLY A 60 -12.96 3.15 7.72
CA GLY A 60 -12.35 4.47 7.57
C GLY A 60 -11.94 5.11 8.89
N ARG A 61 -11.78 4.32 9.96
CA ARG A 61 -11.64 4.85 11.30
C ARG A 61 -10.30 5.50 11.60
N TYR A 62 -9.22 4.86 11.16
CA TYR A 62 -7.86 5.28 11.52
C TYR A 62 -7.11 5.87 10.34
N SER A 63 -6.40 6.97 10.59
CA SER A 63 -5.36 7.49 9.72
C SER A 63 -4.03 7.45 10.47
N ILE A 64 -2.99 6.91 9.82
CA ILE A 64 -1.69 6.64 10.45
C ILE A 64 -0.63 7.50 9.76
N ILE A 65 0.11 8.27 10.54
CA ILE A 65 1.23 9.09 10.05
C ILE A 65 2.48 8.63 10.77
N GLY A 66 3.49 8.20 10.03
CA GLY A 66 4.77 7.80 10.59
C GLY A 66 5.89 8.72 10.12
N MET A 67 6.86 8.95 11.01
CA MET A 67 7.98 9.86 10.75
C MET A 67 9.21 9.53 11.56
N ARG A 68 10.35 10.10 11.16
CA ARG A 68 11.63 9.97 11.87
C ARG A 68 11.99 8.53 12.14
N PRO A 69 12.15 7.68 11.08
CA PRO A 69 12.52 6.30 11.31
C PRO A 69 13.88 6.21 12.00
N ASP A 70 14.07 5.20 12.84
CA ASP A 70 15.37 4.83 13.39
C ASP A 70 16.11 3.85 12.48
N LYS A 71 15.34 3.05 11.73
CA LYS A 71 15.88 2.11 10.73
C LYS A 71 15.09 2.13 9.43
N ILE A 72 15.81 1.90 8.33
CA ILE A 72 15.23 1.70 7.01
C ILE A 72 15.83 0.42 6.43
N TRP A 73 14.98 -0.51 6.03
CA TRP A 73 15.34 -1.67 5.23
C TRP A 73 15.00 -1.41 3.76
N LYS A 74 15.86 -1.85 2.84
CA LYS A 74 15.57 -1.87 1.40
C LYS A 74 16.11 -3.12 0.73
N CYS A 75 15.45 -3.51 -0.36
CA CYS A 75 15.82 -4.62 -1.24
C CYS A 75 16.13 -4.11 -2.65
N LEU A 76 17.20 -4.63 -3.26
CA LEU A 76 17.60 -4.41 -4.65
C LEU A 76 18.00 -5.77 -5.24
N GLY A 77 17.16 -6.36 -6.06
CA GLY A 77 17.34 -7.72 -6.55
C GLY A 77 17.48 -8.71 -5.40
N LYS A 78 18.55 -9.49 -5.41
CA LYS A 78 18.85 -10.50 -4.37
C LYS A 78 19.68 -9.95 -3.21
N LYS A 79 19.73 -8.62 -3.01
CA LYS A 79 20.49 -7.98 -1.93
C LYS A 79 19.59 -7.10 -1.09
N SER A 80 19.85 -7.11 0.21
CA SER A 80 19.21 -6.20 1.16
C SER A 80 20.21 -5.26 1.83
N TYR A 81 19.71 -4.14 2.30
CA TYR A 81 20.48 -3.10 2.94
C TYR A 81 19.70 -2.55 4.12
N ILE A 82 20.40 -2.27 5.21
CA ILE A 82 19.84 -1.59 6.38
C ILE A 82 20.56 -0.26 6.58
N LYS A 83 19.78 0.77 6.84
CA LYS A 83 20.27 2.08 7.27
C LYS A 83 19.79 2.33 8.69
N ASN A 84 20.74 2.39 9.63
CA ASN A 84 20.47 2.86 10.99
C ASN A 84 20.58 4.39 10.98
N LEU A 85 19.57 5.08 11.50
CA LEU A 85 19.51 6.52 11.55
C LEU A 85 19.83 7.01 12.99
N GLU A 86 20.78 7.91 13.09
CA GLU A 86 21.03 8.66 14.33
C GLU A 86 19.87 9.63 14.61
N GLN A 87 19.82 10.21 15.82
CA GLN A 87 18.79 11.20 16.19
C GLN A 87 18.75 12.44 15.26
N ASN A 88 19.84 12.73 14.56
CA ASN A 88 19.95 13.80 13.58
C ASN A 88 19.50 13.38 12.15
N GLY A 89 18.99 12.17 11.96
CA GLY A 89 18.57 11.61 10.67
C GLY A 89 19.72 11.14 9.77
N ARG A 90 20.98 11.15 10.25
CA ARG A 90 22.15 10.71 9.48
C ARG A 90 22.36 9.21 9.58
N GLY A 91 22.87 8.60 8.52
CA GLY A 91 23.22 7.20 8.44
C GLY A 91 23.52 6.80 7.00
N ALA A 92 24.20 5.67 6.82
CA ALA A 92 24.47 5.08 5.51
C ALA A 92 23.82 3.70 5.40
N PHE A 93 23.45 3.31 4.19
CA PHE A 93 23.00 1.95 3.92
C PHE A 93 24.19 0.98 3.97
N THR A 94 24.04 -0.08 4.74
CA THR A 94 25.01 -1.19 4.83
C THR A 94 24.36 -2.43 4.23
N GLN A 95 25.03 -3.05 3.25
CA GLN A 95 24.58 -4.33 2.69
C GLN A 95 24.60 -5.40 3.79
N GLN A 96 23.57 -6.23 3.79
CA GLN A 96 23.44 -7.36 4.72
C GLN A 96 23.97 -8.65 4.07
N ASP A 97 24.30 -9.63 4.90
CA ASP A 97 24.96 -10.86 4.46
C ASP A 97 23.96 -11.97 4.07
N HIS A 98 22.76 -11.97 4.66
CA HIS A 98 21.74 -12.96 4.36
C HIS A 98 20.87 -12.53 3.16
N ASP A 99 20.05 -13.45 2.66
CA ASP A 99 19.07 -13.15 1.62
C ASP A 99 18.03 -12.14 2.11
N PRO A 100 17.39 -11.36 1.21
CA PRO A 100 16.48 -10.28 1.58
C PRO A 100 15.29 -10.71 2.45
N LEU A 101 14.77 -11.93 2.29
CA LEU A 101 13.61 -12.40 3.06
C LEU A 101 14.00 -12.79 4.48
N THR A 102 15.17 -13.39 4.67
CA THR A 102 15.74 -13.67 5.99
C THR A 102 16.00 -12.36 6.73
N GLU A 103 16.66 -11.40 6.09
CA GLU A 103 16.93 -10.08 6.70
C GLU A 103 15.65 -9.31 7.03
N LEU A 104 14.61 -9.43 6.21
CA LEU A 104 13.32 -8.79 6.51
C LEU A 104 12.62 -9.46 7.71
N ARG A 105 12.72 -10.79 7.85
CA ARG A 105 12.23 -11.50 9.05
C ARG A 105 12.99 -11.11 10.31
N ASP A 106 14.30 -10.98 10.22
CA ASP A 106 15.12 -10.51 11.34
C ASP A 106 14.75 -9.08 11.73
N PHE A 107 14.53 -8.21 10.74
CA PHE A 107 14.05 -6.83 10.97
C PHE A 107 12.67 -6.80 11.63
N LEU A 108 11.73 -7.65 11.22
CA LEU A 108 10.43 -7.81 11.86
C LEU A 108 10.55 -8.32 13.30
N SER A 109 11.37 -9.34 13.52
CA SER A 109 11.60 -9.95 14.83
C SER A 109 12.20 -8.95 15.83
N GLU A 110 13.23 -8.19 15.44
CA GLU A 110 13.81 -7.15 16.31
C GLU A 110 12.85 -5.98 16.57
N SER A 111 11.86 -5.79 15.69
CA SER A 111 10.83 -4.76 15.80
C SER A 111 9.57 -5.23 16.55
N TYR A 112 9.63 -6.41 17.17
CA TYR A 112 8.47 -6.95 17.90
C TYR A 112 8.16 -6.12 19.16
N ILE A 113 6.88 -5.76 19.30
CA ILE A 113 6.29 -5.13 20.49
C ILE A 113 4.90 -5.75 20.70
N ASP A 114 4.59 -6.18 21.92
CA ASP A 114 3.24 -6.54 22.30
C ASP A 114 2.39 -5.26 22.40
N ILE A 115 1.57 -5.00 21.38
CA ILE A 115 0.75 -3.79 21.28
C ILE A 115 -0.48 -3.93 22.18
N PRO A 116 -0.69 -3.03 23.16
CA PRO A 116 -1.88 -3.06 24.00
C PRO A 116 -3.17 -3.05 23.18
N LYS A 117 -4.15 -3.89 23.55
CA LYS A 117 -5.47 -3.99 22.86
C LYS A 117 -6.24 -2.66 22.77
N SER A 118 -5.88 -1.67 23.59
CA SER A 118 -6.44 -0.32 23.55
C SER A 118 -5.90 0.55 22.43
N LEU A 119 -4.85 0.09 21.71
CA LEU A 119 -4.21 0.77 20.58
C LEU A 119 -4.48 0.01 19.29
N PRO A 120 -4.58 0.72 18.15
CA PRO A 120 -4.60 0.07 16.84
C PRO A 120 -3.28 -0.67 16.56
N GLN A 121 -3.34 -1.77 15.81
CA GLN A 121 -2.15 -2.58 15.46
C GLN A 121 -1.09 -1.80 14.67
N ALA A 122 -1.50 -0.79 13.92
CA ALA A 122 -0.58 0.12 13.23
C ALA A 122 0.10 1.16 14.16
N SER A 123 -0.03 1.03 15.48
CA SER A 123 0.66 1.91 16.46
C SER A 123 2.16 1.63 16.58
N ALA A 124 2.64 0.53 16.06
CA ALA A 124 4.06 0.20 15.88
C ALA A 124 4.22 -0.83 14.76
N GLY A 125 5.36 -0.79 14.05
CA GLY A 125 5.64 -1.71 12.97
C GLY A 125 6.64 -1.15 11.98
N ILE A 126 6.73 -1.82 10.84
CA ILE A 126 7.46 -1.34 9.68
C ILE A 126 6.47 -1.04 8.55
N PHE A 127 6.66 0.08 7.87
CA PHE A 127 5.72 0.64 6.90
C PHE A 127 6.41 0.89 5.57
N GLY A 128 5.78 0.47 4.47
CA GLY A 128 6.42 0.61 3.17
C GLY A 128 5.78 -0.22 2.07
N TYR A 129 6.61 -0.77 1.20
CA TYR A 129 6.17 -1.61 0.09
C TYR A 129 7.14 -2.73 -0.23
N LEU A 130 6.58 -3.80 -0.82
CA LEU A 130 7.28 -4.79 -1.62
C LEU A 130 6.72 -4.73 -3.04
N GLY A 131 7.54 -4.33 -4.01
CA GLY A 131 7.16 -4.21 -5.40
C GLY A 131 6.93 -5.57 -6.07
N TYR A 132 6.33 -5.54 -7.27
CA TYR A 132 6.03 -6.75 -8.05
C TYR A 132 7.27 -7.64 -8.25
N ASP A 133 8.41 -7.03 -8.54
CA ASP A 133 9.64 -7.77 -8.86
C ASP A 133 10.23 -8.54 -7.67
N THR A 134 9.77 -8.28 -6.41
CA THR A 134 10.16 -9.08 -5.24
C THR A 134 9.68 -10.54 -5.31
N ILE A 135 8.72 -10.86 -6.18
CA ILE A 135 8.30 -12.25 -6.42
C ILE A 135 9.46 -13.14 -6.89
N ARG A 136 10.47 -12.56 -7.55
CA ARG A 136 11.70 -13.25 -7.98
C ARG A 136 12.61 -13.71 -6.83
N LEU A 137 12.25 -13.34 -5.58
CA LEU A 137 12.92 -13.88 -4.39
C LEU A 137 12.41 -15.28 -4.03
N ILE A 138 11.24 -15.70 -4.53
CA ILE A 138 10.61 -16.98 -4.23
C ILE A 138 10.26 -17.81 -5.46
N GLU A 139 10.10 -17.19 -6.64
CA GLU A 139 9.76 -17.87 -7.90
C GLU A 139 10.91 -17.66 -8.90
N ASP A 140 11.21 -18.72 -9.66
CA ASP A 140 12.22 -18.66 -10.73
C ASP A 140 11.57 -18.16 -12.01
N LEU A 141 11.63 -16.84 -12.20
CA LEU A 141 11.04 -16.14 -13.35
C LEU A 141 12.13 -15.50 -14.21
N PRO A 142 11.89 -15.33 -15.52
CA PRO A 142 12.77 -14.54 -16.40
C PRO A 142 13.01 -13.14 -15.83
N ASP A 143 14.19 -12.58 -16.02
CA ASP A 143 14.59 -11.25 -15.55
C ASP A 143 15.34 -10.50 -16.66
N LEU A 144 14.68 -10.35 -17.82
CA LEU A 144 15.27 -9.81 -19.02
C LEU A 144 14.94 -8.33 -19.25
N ASN A 145 13.89 -7.83 -18.60
CA ASN A 145 13.39 -6.49 -18.84
C ASN A 145 14.23 -5.41 -18.14
N PRO A 146 14.48 -4.26 -18.81
CA PRO A 146 15.16 -3.14 -18.20
C PRO A 146 14.33 -2.51 -17.08
N ASP A 147 15.02 -1.91 -16.10
CA ASP A 147 14.43 -1.09 -15.04
C ASP A 147 14.81 0.38 -15.22
N PRO A 148 14.04 1.17 -15.99
CA PRO A 148 14.35 2.59 -16.20
C PRO A 148 14.10 3.48 -14.98
N MET A 149 13.29 3.02 -13.99
CA MET A 149 13.05 3.78 -12.78
C MET A 149 14.19 3.65 -11.77
N GLY A 150 14.88 2.51 -11.73
CA GLY A 150 15.95 2.23 -10.79
C GLY A 150 15.52 2.41 -9.35
N LEU A 151 14.34 1.88 -9.00
CA LEU A 151 13.80 1.92 -7.64
C LEU A 151 14.25 0.70 -6.86
N PRO A 152 14.32 0.78 -5.52
CA PRO A 152 14.36 -0.43 -4.69
C PRO A 152 13.13 -1.31 -4.96
N ASP A 153 13.35 -2.63 -5.01
CA ASP A 153 12.25 -3.60 -5.14
C ASP A 153 11.36 -3.62 -3.88
N GLY A 154 11.90 -3.25 -2.73
CA GLY A 154 11.16 -3.06 -1.49
C GLY A 154 11.84 -2.06 -0.56
N VAL A 155 11.03 -1.31 0.19
CA VAL A 155 11.49 -0.38 1.23
C VAL A 155 10.53 -0.43 2.40
N PHE A 156 11.08 -0.55 3.62
CA PHE A 156 10.33 -0.40 4.86
C PHE A 156 11.00 0.59 5.81
N LEU A 157 10.19 1.47 6.37
CA LEU A 157 10.56 2.44 7.41
C LEU A 157 10.10 1.91 8.77
N ARG A 158 10.96 1.97 9.80
CA ARG A 158 10.59 1.75 11.19
C ARG A 158 10.52 3.11 11.91
N PRO A 159 9.33 3.72 12.01
CA PRO A 159 9.19 5.06 12.56
C PRO A 159 9.46 5.09 14.07
N SER A 160 10.13 6.15 14.54
CA SER A 160 10.29 6.44 15.97
C SER A 160 9.13 7.25 16.54
N LEU A 161 8.27 7.80 15.67
CA LEU A 161 7.06 8.52 16.07
C LEU A 161 5.94 8.20 15.09
N ILE A 162 4.79 7.81 15.66
CA ILE A 162 3.57 7.52 14.90
C ILE A 162 2.43 8.35 15.51
N ALA A 163 1.66 9.01 14.66
CA ALA A 163 0.41 9.65 15.03
C ALA A 163 -0.75 8.85 14.41
N VAL A 164 -1.67 8.38 15.25
CA VAL A 164 -2.88 7.68 14.84
C VAL A 164 -4.08 8.56 15.12
N LEU A 165 -4.73 9.06 14.08
CA LEU A 165 -6.00 9.77 14.20
C LEU A 165 -7.15 8.76 14.23
N ASP A 166 -7.91 8.73 15.31
CA ASP A 166 -9.18 8.00 15.43
C ASP A 166 -10.34 8.96 15.06
N GLY A 167 -10.74 8.90 13.79
CA GLY A 167 -11.79 9.78 13.26
C GLY A 167 -13.16 9.56 13.91
N ALA A 168 -13.44 8.36 14.46
CA ALA A 168 -14.70 8.07 15.15
C ALA A 168 -14.74 8.71 16.54
N LYS A 169 -13.57 8.89 17.18
CA LYS A 169 -13.48 9.48 18.54
C LYS A 169 -13.04 10.94 18.53
N GLY A 170 -12.56 11.48 17.42
CA GLY A 170 -11.94 12.81 17.38
C GLY A 170 -10.69 12.89 18.26
N GLU A 171 -9.89 11.82 18.29
CA GLU A 171 -8.66 11.72 19.09
C GLU A 171 -7.45 11.48 18.22
N VAL A 172 -6.31 12.08 18.55
CA VAL A 172 -5.00 11.67 18.04
C VAL A 172 -4.22 10.95 19.13
N ILE A 173 -3.63 9.83 18.79
CA ILE A 173 -2.73 9.05 19.64
C ILE A 173 -1.32 9.27 19.11
N LEU A 174 -0.47 9.91 19.89
CA LEU A 174 0.96 10.02 19.58
C LEU A 174 1.70 8.87 20.26
N VAL A 175 2.40 8.07 19.48
CA VAL A 175 3.09 6.86 19.93
C VAL A 175 4.55 6.94 19.58
N ALA A 176 5.43 6.74 20.56
CA ALA A 176 6.87 6.57 20.39
C ALA A 176 7.24 5.13 20.76
N PRO A 177 7.48 4.24 19.77
CA PRO A 177 8.01 2.93 20.03
C PRO A 177 9.43 3.02 20.61
N VAL A 178 9.71 2.19 21.61
CA VAL A 178 11.03 2.12 22.25
C VAL A 178 11.52 0.69 22.19
N TRP A 179 12.55 0.45 21.38
CA TRP A 179 13.28 -0.81 21.34
C TRP A 179 14.39 -0.78 22.37
N HIS A 180 14.55 -1.90 23.10
CA HIS A 180 15.58 -2.03 24.11
C HIS A 180 16.98 -1.92 23.50
N ASP A 181 17.80 -1.03 24.06
CA ASP A 181 19.21 -0.85 23.70
C ASP A 181 20.08 -1.09 24.93
N LYS A 182 20.96 -2.09 24.87
CA LYS A 182 21.88 -2.45 25.98
C LYS A 182 22.82 -1.30 26.37
N ASN A 183 23.05 -0.34 25.46
CA ASN A 183 23.93 0.80 25.67
C ASN A 183 23.19 2.01 26.26
N ARG A 184 21.87 1.93 26.49
CA ARG A 184 21.06 3.00 27.04
C ARG A 184 20.33 2.56 28.29
N ASN A 185 20.22 3.44 29.26
CA ASN A 185 19.41 3.17 30.46
C ASN A 185 17.93 3.50 30.21
N ALA A 186 17.06 2.99 31.06
CA ALA A 186 15.61 3.19 30.98
C ALA A 186 15.22 4.67 30.99
N LYS A 187 15.85 5.46 31.87
CA LYS A 187 15.58 6.90 32.03
C LYS A 187 15.83 7.67 30.74
N THR A 188 16.99 7.50 30.13
CA THR A 188 17.35 8.15 28.86
C THR A 188 16.40 7.72 27.72
N SER A 189 16.05 6.45 27.66
CA SER A 189 15.14 5.94 26.63
C SER A 189 13.73 6.50 26.77
N TYR A 190 13.22 6.61 28.01
CA TYR A 190 11.91 7.22 28.30
C TYR A 190 11.89 8.73 28.04
N GLU A 191 12.96 9.44 28.45
CA GLU A 191 13.10 10.87 28.19
C GLU A 191 13.14 11.18 26.69
N ASN A 192 13.84 10.36 25.89
CA ASN A 192 13.86 10.52 24.44
C ASN A 192 12.48 10.32 23.81
N ALA A 193 11.76 9.26 24.19
CA ALA A 193 10.39 9.02 23.73
C ALA A 193 9.44 10.15 24.14
N SER A 194 9.55 10.61 25.39
CA SER A 194 8.78 11.73 25.93
C SER A 194 9.06 13.04 25.16
N LYS A 195 10.31 13.27 24.80
CA LYS A 195 10.71 14.43 24.01
C LYS A 195 10.11 14.38 22.60
N LEU A 196 10.17 13.22 21.92
CA LEU A 196 9.56 13.07 20.59
C LEU A 196 8.07 13.41 20.61
N ILE A 197 7.35 12.91 21.62
CA ILE A 197 5.91 13.19 21.79
C ILE A 197 5.68 14.68 22.08
N ASN A 198 6.45 15.29 22.99
CA ASN A 198 6.32 16.71 23.31
C ASN A 198 6.61 17.61 22.09
N ASP A 199 7.65 17.29 21.34
CA ASP A 199 7.99 18.02 20.10
C ASP A 199 6.84 17.91 19.08
N ALA A 200 6.18 16.76 18.99
CA ALA A 200 5.02 16.58 18.13
C ALA A 200 3.83 17.42 18.59
N ILE A 201 3.54 17.48 19.90
CA ILE A 201 2.47 18.31 20.45
C ILE A 201 2.70 19.79 20.10
N VAL A 202 3.92 20.29 20.27
CA VAL A 202 4.24 21.67 19.88
C VAL A 202 4.03 21.90 18.37
N LYS A 203 4.30 20.89 17.54
CA LYS A 203 4.03 20.97 16.10
C LYS A 203 2.53 21.01 15.79
N LEU A 204 1.69 20.31 16.56
CA LEU A 204 0.23 20.32 16.36
C LEU A 204 -0.39 21.71 16.54
N ASP A 205 0.19 22.55 17.39
CA ASP A 205 -0.28 23.92 17.62
C ASP A 205 0.18 24.94 16.53
N ARG A 206 0.99 24.50 15.56
CA ARG A 206 1.46 25.38 14.49
C ARG A 206 0.34 25.73 13.50
N GLU A 207 0.39 26.95 13.02
CA GLU A 207 -0.44 27.36 11.88
C GLU A 207 0.04 26.67 10.60
N ILE A 208 -0.91 26.25 9.78
CA ILE A 208 -0.63 25.81 8.42
C ILE A 208 -0.72 27.05 7.53
N LEU A 209 0.43 27.51 7.05
CA LEU A 209 0.49 28.64 6.11
C LEU A 209 0.11 28.11 4.71
N GLU A 210 -1.17 28.08 4.40
CA GLU A 210 -1.67 27.72 3.08
C GLU A 210 -2.15 28.96 2.32
N THR A 211 -1.67 29.11 1.10
CA THR A 211 -2.37 29.93 0.11
C THR A 211 -3.55 29.10 -0.41
N ARG A 212 -4.77 29.50 -0.05
CA ARG A 212 -6.01 28.94 -0.63
C ARG A 212 -6.24 29.52 -2.01
N ASP A 213 -5.23 29.46 -2.86
CA ASP A 213 -5.38 29.90 -4.24
C ASP A 213 -6.11 28.78 -5.02
N LEU A 214 -7.20 29.15 -5.68
CA LEU A 214 -7.89 28.29 -6.64
C LEU A 214 -7.09 28.27 -7.96
N GLY A 215 -5.79 28.01 -7.87
CA GLY A 215 -4.86 28.04 -9.00
C GLY A 215 -5.42 27.38 -10.25
N SER A 216 -5.05 27.89 -11.38
CA SER A 216 -5.38 27.28 -12.66
C SER A 216 -4.75 25.88 -12.75
N PRO A 217 -5.42 24.89 -13.37
CA PRO A 217 -4.83 23.60 -13.63
C PRO A 217 -3.47 23.79 -14.30
N SER A 218 -2.45 23.11 -13.81
CA SER A 218 -1.11 23.18 -14.41
C SER A 218 -1.17 22.65 -15.85
N ASN A 219 -0.57 23.39 -16.79
CA ASN A 219 -0.35 22.90 -18.16
C ASN A 219 0.70 21.78 -18.09
N ILE A 220 0.24 20.55 -17.85
CA ILE A 220 1.07 19.37 -17.83
C ILE A 220 1.13 18.81 -19.26
N ASN A 221 2.33 18.55 -19.75
CA ASN A 221 2.51 17.88 -21.03
C ASN A 221 1.75 16.54 -21.06
N PRO A 222 1.20 16.15 -22.22
CA PRO A 222 0.56 14.84 -22.34
C PRO A 222 1.52 13.72 -21.93
N PRO A 223 1.07 12.72 -21.17
CA PRO A 223 1.91 11.61 -20.77
C PRO A 223 2.31 10.76 -21.97
N ILE A 224 3.54 10.26 -21.95
CA ILE A 224 4.10 9.36 -22.95
C ILE A 224 4.05 7.93 -22.39
N SER A 225 3.43 7.00 -23.14
CA SER A 225 3.43 5.58 -22.80
C SER A 225 4.73 4.90 -23.25
N ASN A 226 5.17 3.89 -22.46
CA ASN A 226 6.23 2.97 -22.85
C ASN A 226 5.78 1.91 -23.89
N PHE A 227 4.46 1.86 -24.16
CA PHE A 227 3.88 1.07 -25.24
C PHE A 227 3.24 1.99 -26.29
N SER A 228 3.46 1.73 -27.58
CA SER A 228 2.56 2.28 -28.59
C SER A 228 1.20 1.58 -28.53
N LYS A 229 0.14 2.21 -29.04
CA LYS A 229 -1.18 1.57 -29.10
C LYS A 229 -1.13 0.26 -29.88
N ASP A 230 -0.42 0.26 -31.01
CA ASP A 230 -0.34 -0.92 -31.88
C ASP A 230 0.44 -2.07 -31.24
N ASP A 231 1.54 -1.77 -30.54
CA ASP A 231 2.32 -2.78 -29.82
C ASP A 231 1.51 -3.39 -28.66
N TYR A 232 0.75 -2.56 -27.92
CA TYR A 232 -0.12 -3.08 -26.85
C TYR A 232 -1.21 -4.00 -27.43
N ILE A 233 -1.84 -3.61 -28.54
CA ILE A 233 -2.80 -4.47 -29.25
C ILE A 233 -2.16 -5.78 -29.71
N GLN A 234 -0.92 -5.78 -30.19
CA GLN A 234 -0.21 -7.02 -30.53
C GLN A 234 0.09 -7.87 -29.28
N ALA A 235 0.47 -7.25 -28.16
CA ALA A 235 0.65 -7.96 -26.89
C ALA A 235 -0.66 -8.64 -26.43
N VAL A 236 -1.82 -7.98 -26.55
CA VAL A 236 -3.12 -8.58 -26.26
C VAL A 236 -3.42 -9.77 -27.15
N LYS A 237 -3.19 -9.66 -28.48
CA LYS A 237 -3.35 -10.76 -29.42
C LYS A 237 -2.44 -11.94 -29.10
N LYS A 238 -1.19 -11.66 -28.72
CA LYS A 238 -0.25 -12.70 -28.31
C LYS A 238 -0.69 -13.40 -27.02
N ALA A 239 -1.22 -12.65 -26.06
CA ALA A 239 -1.84 -13.21 -24.86
C ALA A 239 -3.03 -14.15 -25.20
N GLN A 240 -3.87 -13.78 -26.16
CA GLN A 240 -4.97 -14.64 -26.64
C GLN A 240 -4.47 -15.93 -27.29
N GLU A 241 -3.31 -15.91 -28.00
CA GLU A 241 -2.69 -17.14 -28.51
C GLU A 241 -2.30 -18.10 -27.39
N TYR A 242 -1.73 -17.60 -26.27
CA TYR A 242 -1.42 -18.42 -25.07
C TYR A 242 -2.68 -18.98 -24.42
N ILE A 243 -3.76 -18.20 -24.37
CA ILE A 243 -5.05 -18.66 -23.85
C ILE A 243 -5.61 -19.77 -24.76
N ALA A 244 -5.58 -19.57 -26.07
CA ALA A 244 -6.06 -20.58 -27.04
C ALA A 244 -5.22 -21.87 -27.04
N ALA A 245 -3.91 -21.77 -26.74
CA ALA A 245 -3.02 -22.90 -26.55
C ALA A 245 -3.26 -23.65 -25.25
N GLY A 246 -4.00 -23.08 -24.30
CA GLY A 246 -4.28 -23.67 -22.98
C GLY A 246 -3.21 -23.41 -21.93
N ASP A 247 -2.28 -22.48 -22.17
CA ASP A 247 -1.22 -22.13 -21.23
C ASP A 247 -1.79 -21.40 -20.00
N ILE A 248 -2.77 -20.52 -20.22
CA ILE A 248 -3.38 -19.66 -19.20
C ILE A 248 -4.89 -19.50 -19.48
N PHE A 249 -5.64 -19.09 -18.47
CA PHE A 249 -7.05 -18.65 -18.62
C PHE A 249 -7.14 -17.13 -18.76
N GLN A 250 -6.25 -16.40 -18.07
CA GLN A 250 -6.19 -14.94 -18.04
C GLN A 250 -4.76 -14.47 -17.81
N VAL A 251 -4.41 -13.34 -18.41
CA VAL A 251 -3.20 -12.57 -18.09
C VAL A 251 -3.50 -11.08 -18.08
N VAL A 252 -2.79 -10.33 -17.24
CA VAL A 252 -3.00 -8.88 -17.06
C VAL A 252 -1.77 -8.10 -17.50
N PRO A 253 -1.57 -7.87 -18.82
CA PRO A 253 -0.53 -6.99 -19.30
C PRO A 253 -0.81 -5.53 -18.89
N SER A 254 0.28 -4.77 -18.68
CA SER A 254 0.18 -3.38 -18.28
C SER A 254 1.06 -2.46 -19.15
N GLN A 255 0.74 -1.18 -19.15
CA GLN A 255 1.58 -0.14 -19.73
C GLN A 255 1.81 0.98 -18.73
N ARG A 256 2.92 1.69 -18.89
CA ARG A 256 3.34 2.79 -18.02
C ARG A 256 3.42 4.10 -18.79
N TRP A 257 2.82 5.13 -18.22
CA TRP A 257 2.93 6.51 -18.71
C TRP A 257 3.89 7.30 -17.86
N VAL A 258 4.62 8.19 -18.51
CA VAL A 258 5.53 9.15 -17.89
C VAL A 258 5.12 10.56 -18.28
N GLN A 259 5.06 11.48 -17.34
CA GLN A 259 4.82 12.89 -17.57
C GLN A 259 5.66 13.74 -16.61
N ASP A 260 5.88 15.00 -16.98
CA ASP A 260 6.51 15.96 -16.10
C ASP A 260 5.61 16.32 -14.93
N PHE A 261 6.17 16.45 -13.73
CA PHE A 261 5.45 16.87 -12.54
C PHE A 261 6.42 17.56 -11.58
N ASN A 262 6.37 18.87 -11.52
CA ASN A 262 7.24 19.73 -10.72
C ASN A 262 6.50 20.43 -9.57
N LEU A 263 5.31 19.94 -9.24
CA LEU A 263 4.56 20.39 -8.06
C LEU A 263 4.96 19.56 -6.83
N PRO A 264 4.67 20.07 -5.62
CA PRO A 264 4.93 19.34 -4.39
C PRO A 264 4.28 17.97 -4.38
N PRO A 265 4.99 16.92 -4.02
CA PRO A 265 4.47 15.54 -4.08
C PRO A 265 3.16 15.35 -3.28
N PHE A 266 3.04 16.00 -2.12
CA PHE A 266 1.87 15.87 -1.27
C PHE A 266 0.62 16.57 -1.85
N SER A 267 0.80 17.54 -2.75
CA SER A 267 -0.32 18.17 -3.47
C SER A 267 -1.04 17.16 -4.37
N LEU A 268 -0.29 16.25 -5.01
CA LEU A 268 -0.86 15.14 -5.79
C LEU A 268 -1.68 14.19 -4.90
N TYR A 269 -1.17 13.82 -3.73
CA TYR A 269 -1.91 13.00 -2.77
C TYR A 269 -3.24 13.66 -2.37
N ARG A 270 -3.21 14.94 -2.02
CA ARG A 270 -4.39 15.72 -1.64
C ARG A 270 -5.43 15.78 -2.76
N SER A 271 -4.97 16.00 -3.99
CA SER A 271 -5.82 15.98 -5.17
C SER A 271 -6.44 14.60 -5.41
N LEU A 272 -5.62 13.54 -5.35
CA LEU A 272 -6.07 12.16 -5.52
C LEU A 272 -7.09 11.74 -4.45
N ARG A 273 -6.85 12.12 -3.20
CA ARG A 273 -7.76 11.90 -2.07
C ARG A 273 -9.14 12.50 -2.30
N ARG A 274 -9.21 13.66 -2.94
CA ARG A 274 -10.47 14.35 -3.26
C ARG A 274 -11.16 13.75 -4.47
N THR A 275 -10.42 13.43 -5.51
CA THR A 275 -10.98 13.02 -6.81
C THR A 275 -11.25 11.52 -6.89
N ASN A 276 -10.51 10.70 -6.14
CA ASN A 276 -10.62 9.24 -6.17
C ASN A 276 -10.46 8.63 -4.77
N PRO A 277 -11.35 8.96 -3.81
CA PRO A 277 -11.29 8.36 -2.47
C PRO A 277 -11.39 6.84 -2.56
N SER A 278 -10.53 6.15 -1.81
CA SER A 278 -10.38 4.69 -1.87
C SER A 278 -10.18 4.11 -0.47
N PRO A 279 -10.45 2.80 -0.27
CA PRO A 279 -10.22 2.13 1.01
C PRO A 279 -8.78 2.19 1.51
N PHE A 280 -7.82 2.27 0.60
CA PHE A 280 -6.40 2.35 0.92
C PHE A 280 -5.77 3.55 0.21
N MET A 281 -5.68 4.65 0.92
CA MET A 281 -4.96 5.84 0.48
C MET A 281 -3.60 5.87 1.14
N PHE A 282 -2.56 6.16 0.37
CA PHE A 282 -1.20 6.22 0.90
C PHE A 282 -0.34 7.26 0.19
N PHE A 283 0.55 7.84 0.97
CA PHE A 283 1.65 8.67 0.53
C PHE A 283 2.89 8.29 1.32
N PHE A 284 3.94 7.89 0.63
CA PHE A 284 5.26 7.67 1.21
C PHE A 284 6.26 8.64 0.59
N ASN A 285 6.99 9.37 1.42
CA ASN A 285 8.11 10.20 1.01
C ASN A 285 9.41 9.50 1.43
N PHE A 286 10.07 8.81 0.51
CA PHE A 286 11.34 8.13 0.76
C PHE A 286 12.57 9.03 0.51
N GLY A 287 12.36 10.33 0.28
CA GLY A 287 13.39 11.29 -0.10
C GLY A 287 13.59 11.33 -1.61
N ASP A 288 14.38 10.42 -2.16
CA ASP A 288 14.72 10.37 -3.60
C ASP A 288 13.50 10.12 -4.49
N PHE A 289 12.43 9.53 -3.97
CA PHE A 289 11.19 9.26 -4.69
C PHE A 289 9.99 9.20 -3.73
N GLN A 290 8.78 9.36 -4.29
CA GLN A 290 7.55 9.23 -3.55
C GLN A 290 6.64 8.17 -4.18
N VAL A 291 5.88 7.46 -3.32
CA VAL A 291 4.86 6.49 -3.71
C VAL A 291 3.50 7.02 -3.27
N ILE A 292 2.60 7.26 -4.21
CA ILE A 292 1.33 7.96 -3.99
C ILE A 292 0.20 7.14 -4.59
N GLY A 293 -0.77 6.70 -3.79
CA GLY A 293 -1.78 5.80 -4.31
C GLY A 293 -3.13 5.86 -3.64
N ALA A 294 -4.10 5.31 -4.37
CA ALA A 294 -5.51 5.16 -3.98
C ALA A 294 -6.00 3.76 -4.38
N SER A 295 -5.54 2.74 -3.66
CA SER A 295 -5.85 1.35 -3.96
C SER A 295 -7.27 0.98 -3.52
N PRO A 296 -8.02 0.28 -4.37
CA PRO A 296 -9.34 -0.22 -4.00
C PRO A 296 -9.30 -1.59 -3.29
N GLU A 297 -8.16 -2.30 -3.32
CA GLU A 297 -8.13 -3.75 -3.10
C GLU A 297 -7.05 -4.17 -2.10
N ILE A 298 -7.44 -5.02 -1.15
CA ILE A 298 -6.51 -5.72 -0.25
C ILE A 298 -5.69 -6.70 -1.08
N LEU A 299 -4.36 -6.73 -0.86
CA LEU A 299 -3.52 -7.82 -1.34
C LEU A 299 -3.65 -9.02 -0.40
N VAL A 300 -3.20 -8.85 0.84
CA VAL A 300 -3.34 -9.83 1.93
C VAL A 300 -3.41 -9.07 3.25
N ARG A 301 -4.28 -9.54 4.14
CA ARG A 301 -4.33 -9.11 5.53
C ARG A 301 -4.11 -10.31 6.45
N VAL A 302 -3.35 -10.12 7.51
CA VAL A 302 -3.25 -11.06 8.64
C VAL A 302 -3.62 -10.30 9.91
N PHE A 303 -4.61 -10.81 10.62
CA PHE A 303 -5.10 -10.18 11.86
C PHE A 303 -5.46 -11.27 12.87
N ASP A 304 -4.88 -11.25 14.06
CA ASP A 304 -5.08 -12.30 15.08
C ASP A 304 -4.88 -13.72 14.51
N ASN A 305 -3.86 -13.94 13.68
CA ASN A 305 -3.56 -15.17 12.93
C ASN A 305 -4.62 -15.57 11.88
N GLU A 306 -5.62 -14.76 11.58
CA GLU A 306 -6.52 -14.98 10.46
C GLU A 306 -5.98 -14.27 9.21
N ILE A 307 -5.79 -15.06 8.14
CA ILE A 307 -5.43 -14.55 6.81
C ILE A 307 -6.71 -14.19 6.09
N THR A 308 -6.72 -13.05 5.42
CA THR A 308 -7.85 -12.61 4.59
C THR A 308 -7.35 -12.18 3.21
N ILE A 309 -7.98 -12.72 2.17
CA ILE A 309 -7.88 -12.23 0.78
C ILE A 309 -9.29 -11.91 0.31
N ARG A 310 -9.42 -10.79 -0.41
CA ARG A 310 -10.72 -10.29 -0.83
C ARG A 310 -10.76 -10.02 -2.34
N PRO A 311 -11.03 -11.03 -3.18
CA PRO A 311 -11.13 -10.88 -4.62
C PRO A 311 -12.25 -9.90 -4.99
N ILE A 312 -11.94 -8.99 -5.91
CA ILE A 312 -12.87 -8.01 -6.47
C ILE A 312 -12.82 -8.14 -8.00
N ALA A 313 -13.97 -8.45 -8.62
CA ALA A 313 -14.11 -8.51 -10.06
C ALA A 313 -15.53 -8.12 -10.47
N GLY A 314 -15.73 -7.95 -11.76
CA GLY A 314 -17.02 -7.50 -12.29
C GLY A 314 -17.33 -6.05 -11.94
N THR A 315 -17.73 -5.27 -12.91
CA THR A 315 -17.94 -3.82 -12.70
C THR A 315 -19.19 -3.33 -13.41
N ARG A 316 -19.98 -2.53 -12.71
CA ARG A 316 -21.01 -1.68 -13.32
C ARG A 316 -20.92 -0.26 -12.77
N PRO A 317 -21.26 0.76 -13.56
CA PRO A 317 -21.36 2.12 -13.06
C PRO A 317 -22.50 2.24 -12.05
N ARG A 318 -22.46 3.27 -11.20
CA ARG A 318 -23.57 3.59 -10.30
C ARG A 318 -24.78 4.11 -11.10
N GLY A 319 -25.97 3.71 -10.69
CA GLY A 319 -27.22 4.24 -11.22
C GLY A 319 -27.44 5.70 -10.80
N LYS A 320 -28.14 6.47 -11.64
CA LYS A 320 -28.52 7.87 -11.33
C LYS A 320 -29.67 7.92 -10.32
N THR A 321 -30.41 6.84 -10.16
CA THR A 321 -31.50 6.68 -9.18
C THR A 321 -31.33 5.34 -8.46
N PRO A 322 -31.92 5.16 -7.26
CA PRO A 322 -31.88 3.88 -6.53
C PRO A 322 -32.39 2.68 -7.36
N GLU A 323 -33.42 2.91 -8.19
CA GLU A 323 -34.01 1.87 -9.04
C GLU A 323 -33.05 1.47 -10.17
N GLN A 324 -32.37 2.43 -10.80
CA GLN A 324 -31.34 2.17 -11.81
C GLN A 324 -30.13 1.47 -11.19
N ASP A 325 -29.72 1.88 -9.99
CA ASP A 325 -28.61 1.25 -9.26
C ASP A 325 -28.92 -0.22 -8.96
N LYS A 326 -30.15 -0.51 -8.53
CA LYS A 326 -30.61 -1.88 -8.31
C LYS A 326 -30.73 -2.70 -9.59
N ALA A 327 -31.14 -2.08 -10.69
CA ALA A 327 -31.21 -2.76 -11.99
C ALA A 327 -29.79 -3.14 -12.49
N LEU A 328 -28.81 -2.27 -12.32
CA LEU A 328 -27.40 -2.56 -12.67
C LEU A 328 -26.79 -3.64 -11.78
N GLU A 329 -27.14 -3.72 -10.50
CA GLU A 329 -26.77 -4.83 -9.62
C GLU A 329 -27.31 -6.17 -10.14
N VAL A 330 -28.60 -6.20 -10.49
CA VAL A 330 -29.24 -7.42 -11.02
C VAL A 330 -28.63 -7.81 -12.37
N ASP A 331 -28.29 -6.84 -13.21
CA ASP A 331 -27.61 -7.09 -14.49
C ASP A 331 -26.22 -7.70 -14.25
N LEU A 332 -25.42 -7.13 -13.35
CA LEU A 332 -24.08 -7.63 -13.01
C LEU A 332 -24.15 -9.07 -12.49
N LEU A 333 -25.07 -9.39 -11.58
CA LEU A 333 -25.23 -10.73 -11.01
C LEU A 333 -25.84 -11.76 -11.98
N LYS A 334 -26.28 -11.35 -13.18
CA LYS A 334 -26.74 -12.24 -14.26
C LYS A 334 -25.71 -12.42 -15.37
N ASP A 335 -24.67 -11.60 -15.37
CA ASP A 335 -23.63 -11.64 -16.38
C ASP A 335 -22.72 -12.87 -16.16
N LYS A 336 -22.88 -13.86 -17.03
CA LYS A 336 -22.15 -15.15 -16.92
C LYS A 336 -20.64 -14.99 -17.05
N LYS A 337 -20.18 -14.00 -17.83
CA LYS A 337 -18.74 -13.74 -18.01
C LYS A 337 -18.15 -13.18 -16.72
N GLU A 338 -18.78 -12.14 -16.15
CA GLU A 338 -18.34 -11.50 -14.91
C GLU A 338 -18.35 -12.50 -13.72
N LEU A 339 -19.39 -13.37 -13.65
CA LEU A 339 -19.48 -14.41 -12.64
C LEU A 339 -18.38 -15.47 -12.81
N ALA A 340 -18.06 -15.89 -14.04
CA ALA A 340 -17.01 -16.87 -14.29
C ALA A 340 -15.61 -16.31 -13.95
N GLU A 341 -15.34 -15.04 -14.30
CA GLU A 341 -14.11 -14.37 -13.93
C GLU A 341 -14.00 -14.25 -12.41
N HIS A 342 -15.07 -13.82 -11.74
CA HIS A 342 -15.06 -13.71 -10.27
C HIS A 342 -14.85 -15.07 -9.59
N LEU A 343 -15.46 -16.14 -10.09
CA LEU A 343 -15.25 -17.51 -9.57
C LEU A 343 -13.79 -17.95 -9.71
N MET A 344 -13.15 -17.65 -10.83
CA MET A 344 -11.73 -17.93 -11.05
C MET A 344 -10.85 -17.21 -10.02
N LEU A 345 -11.11 -15.92 -9.76
CA LEU A 345 -10.37 -15.14 -8.76
C LEU A 345 -10.67 -15.62 -7.33
N LEU A 346 -11.89 -16.05 -7.03
CA LEU A 346 -12.26 -16.65 -5.74
C LEU A 346 -11.47 -17.96 -5.50
N ASP A 347 -11.39 -18.83 -6.52
CA ASP A 347 -10.63 -20.07 -6.41
C ASP A 347 -9.13 -19.80 -6.28
N LEU A 348 -8.60 -18.81 -6.98
CA LEU A 348 -7.21 -18.38 -6.83
C LEU A 348 -6.95 -17.87 -5.39
N GLY A 349 -7.84 -17.04 -4.84
CA GLY A 349 -7.75 -16.58 -3.47
C GLY A 349 -7.81 -17.70 -2.43
N ARG A 350 -8.66 -18.72 -2.67
CA ARG A 350 -8.71 -19.93 -1.83
C ARG A 350 -7.39 -20.71 -1.88
N ASN A 351 -6.79 -20.84 -3.07
CA ASN A 351 -5.49 -21.48 -3.22
C ASN A 351 -4.38 -20.70 -2.52
N ASP A 352 -4.34 -19.38 -2.70
CA ASP A 352 -3.33 -18.51 -2.10
C ASP A 352 -3.39 -18.56 -0.55
N VAL A 353 -4.58 -18.44 0.04
CA VAL A 353 -4.79 -18.61 1.49
C VAL A 353 -4.41 -20.02 1.93
N GLY A 354 -4.76 -21.03 1.13
CA GLY A 354 -4.52 -22.45 1.44
C GLY A 354 -3.04 -22.82 1.58
N ARG A 355 -2.15 -22.12 0.85
CA ARG A 355 -0.70 -22.37 0.87
C ARG A 355 -0.05 -22.18 2.25
N VAL A 356 -0.66 -21.36 3.10
CA VAL A 356 -0.08 -20.94 4.40
C VAL A 356 -1.05 -21.12 5.57
N SER A 357 -2.22 -21.72 5.32
CA SER A 357 -3.23 -21.93 6.35
C SER A 357 -3.19 -23.33 6.93
N LYS A 358 -3.69 -23.48 8.14
CA LYS A 358 -3.98 -24.79 8.73
C LYS A 358 -4.94 -25.58 7.84
N ILE A 359 -4.68 -26.87 7.68
CA ILE A 359 -5.51 -27.76 6.85
C ILE A 359 -6.97 -27.71 7.34
N GLY A 360 -7.89 -27.47 6.40
CA GLY A 360 -9.33 -27.42 6.67
C GLY A 360 -9.86 -26.11 7.25
N SER A 361 -8.99 -25.08 7.44
CA SER A 361 -9.42 -23.76 7.96
C SER A 361 -9.87 -22.79 6.86
N VAL A 362 -9.50 -23.03 5.60
CA VAL A 362 -9.83 -22.15 4.47
C VAL A 362 -11.32 -22.22 4.15
N LYS A 363 -11.96 -21.06 4.15
CA LYS A 363 -13.39 -20.94 3.81
C LYS A 363 -13.70 -19.56 3.23
N PRO A 364 -14.61 -19.48 2.25
CA PRO A 364 -15.24 -18.22 1.92
C PRO A 364 -16.21 -17.83 3.07
N THR A 365 -16.21 -16.57 3.44
CA THR A 365 -17.12 -16.00 4.45
C THR A 365 -18.18 -15.11 3.81
N GLU A 366 -17.88 -14.56 2.64
CA GLU A 366 -18.80 -13.82 1.78
C GLU A 366 -18.55 -14.28 0.34
N GLU A 367 -19.61 -14.53 -0.43
CA GLU A 367 -19.50 -14.95 -1.81
C GLU A 367 -20.44 -14.14 -2.69
N PHE A 368 -19.90 -13.60 -3.80
CA PHE A 368 -20.64 -12.88 -4.84
C PHE A 368 -21.53 -11.74 -4.31
N ILE A 369 -21.09 -11.04 -3.27
CA ILE A 369 -21.81 -9.88 -2.75
C ILE A 369 -21.50 -8.63 -3.62
N ILE A 370 -22.46 -7.69 -3.67
CA ILE A 370 -22.24 -6.41 -4.34
C ILE A 370 -21.77 -5.36 -3.36
N GLU A 371 -20.58 -4.83 -3.59
CA GLU A 371 -20.10 -3.63 -2.90
C GLU A 371 -20.24 -2.40 -3.80
N ARG A 372 -20.76 -1.33 -3.20
CA ARG A 372 -20.97 -0.05 -3.88
C ARG A 372 -19.92 0.96 -3.47
N TYR A 373 -19.23 1.49 -4.46
CA TYR A 373 -18.28 2.58 -4.32
C TYR A 373 -18.88 3.87 -4.86
N SER A 374 -18.16 4.98 -4.83
CA SER A 374 -18.65 6.29 -5.25
C SER A 374 -19.12 6.32 -6.72
N HIS A 375 -18.42 5.63 -7.63
CA HIS A 375 -18.66 5.69 -9.08
C HIS A 375 -19.02 4.35 -9.71
N VAL A 376 -18.72 3.25 -9.04
CA VAL A 376 -18.90 1.89 -9.55
C VAL A 376 -19.43 0.97 -8.46
N MET A 377 -19.94 -0.20 -8.86
CA MET A 377 -20.19 -1.35 -8.00
C MET A 377 -19.42 -2.55 -8.52
N HIS A 378 -19.00 -3.43 -7.61
CA HIS A 378 -18.25 -4.65 -7.92
C HIS A 378 -18.87 -5.87 -7.28
N ILE A 379 -18.59 -7.05 -7.86
CA ILE A 379 -18.77 -8.34 -7.19
C ILE A 379 -17.55 -8.56 -6.30
N VAL A 380 -17.79 -8.90 -5.04
CA VAL A 380 -16.76 -9.13 -4.02
C VAL A 380 -17.03 -10.46 -3.34
N SER A 381 -15.96 -11.18 -3.05
CA SER A 381 -15.96 -12.34 -2.14
C SER A 381 -14.90 -12.15 -1.07
N ASN A 382 -15.00 -12.89 0.03
CA ASN A 382 -14.04 -12.84 1.11
C ASN A 382 -13.61 -14.26 1.47
N VAL A 383 -12.30 -14.53 1.45
CA VAL A 383 -11.70 -15.81 1.81
C VAL A 383 -10.86 -15.63 3.04
N VAL A 384 -11.06 -16.48 4.04
CA VAL A 384 -10.25 -16.51 5.24
C VAL A 384 -9.62 -17.87 5.47
N GLY A 385 -8.52 -17.88 6.24
CA GLY A 385 -7.85 -19.09 6.72
C GLY A 385 -7.07 -18.79 8.00
N GLU A 386 -6.89 -19.77 8.86
CA GLU A 386 -6.06 -19.65 10.05
C GLU A 386 -4.60 -19.91 9.69
N LEU A 387 -3.69 -18.94 9.97
CA LEU A 387 -2.27 -19.06 9.70
C LEU A 387 -1.67 -20.30 10.39
N ALA A 388 -0.97 -21.13 9.64
CA ALA A 388 -0.33 -22.30 10.20
C ALA A 388 0.93 -21.91 11.03
N PRO A 389 1.26 -22.64 12.10
CA PRO A 389 2.33 -22.26 13.03
C PRO A 389 3.71 -22.12 12.40
N GLU A 390 3.96 -22.82 11.29
CA GLU A 390 5.21 -22.78 10.52
C GLU A 390 5.34 -21.57 9.59
N HIS A 391 4.28 -20.76 9.48
CA HIS A 391 4.21 -19.60 8.62
C HIS A 391 4.05 -18.31 9.42
N ASP A 392 4.50 -17.21 8.83
CA ASP A 392 4.42 -15.85 9.35
C ASP A 392 3.66 -14.92 8.40
N ALA A 393 3.46 -13.67 8.78
CA ALA A 393 2.81 -12.67 7.95
C ALA A 393 3.52 -12.43 6.61
N LEU A 394 4.86 -12.56 6.58
CA LEU A 394 5.64 -12.45 5.35
C LEU A 394 5.38 -13.65 4.41
N SER A 395 5.24 -14.84 4.96
CA SER A 395 4.83 -16.03 4.20
C SER A 395 3.43 -15.85 3.60
N ALA A 396 2.49 -15.30 4.39
CA ALA A 396 1.14 -14.99 3.92
C ALA A 396 1.15 -13.92 2.81
N PHE A 397 1.99 -12.89 2.93
CA PHE A 397 2.17 -11.89 1.87
C PHE A 397 2.59 -12.55 0.55
N PHE A 398 3.63 -13.36 0.54
CA PHE A 398 4.12 -14.00 -0.68
C PHE A 398 3.20 -15.10 -1.21
N ALA A 399 2.37 -15.71 -0.39
CA ALA A 399 1.34 -16.63 -0.87
C ALA A 399 0.29 -15.94 -1.74
N GLY A 400 -0.12 -14.72 -1.37
CA GLY A 400 -1.08 -13.92 -2.14
C GLY A 400 -0.48 -13.07 -3.24
N MET A 401 0.84 -12.80 -3.20
CA MET A 401 1.51 -11.93 -4.17
C MET A 401 2.00 -12.70 -5.40
N PRO A 402 1.94 -12.06 -6.62
CA PRO A 402 1.05 -10.94 -6.92
C PRO A 402 -0.42 -11.39 -6.95
N ALA A 403 -1.33 -10.43 -6.72
CA ALA A 403 -2.76 -10.73 -6.83
C ALA A 403 -3.14 -11.19 -8.25
N GLY A 404 -4.13 -12.08 -8.36
CA GLY A 404 -4.62 -12.56 -9.66
C GLY A 404 -5.15 -11.44 -10.55
N THR A 405 -5.73 -10.41 -9.95
CA THR A 405 -6.26 -9.21 -10.63
C THR A 405 -5.19 -8.35 -11.31
N VAL A 406 -3.89 -8.60 -11.03
CA VAL A 406 -2.76 -7.91 -11.68
C VAL A 406 -1.76 -8.86 -12.32
N SER A 407 -1.97 -10.18 -12.24
CA SER A 407 -1.10 -11.18 -12.85
C SER A 407 -1.88 -12.08 -13.83
N GLY A 408 -2.68 -12.99 -13.36
CA GLY A 408 -3.49 -13.91 -14.13
C GLY A 408 -3.54 -15.32 -13.54
N ALA A 409 -4.06 -16.27 -14.31
CA ALA A 409 -4.25 -17.64 -13.87
C ALA A 409 -3.93 -18.63 -15.01
N PRO A 410 -3.12 -19.68 -14.77
CA PRO A 410 -2.30 -19.95 -13.58
C PRO A 410 -1.21 -18.90 -13.33
N LYS A 411 -0.97 -18.58 -12.05
CA LYS A 411 -0.20 -17.39 -11.63
C LYS A 411 1.22 -17.36 -12.20
N VAL A 412 2.01 -18.43 -12.05
CA VAL A 412 3.43 -18.47 -12.48
C VAL A 412 3.52 -18.29 -14.00
N ARG A 413 2.73 -19.04 -14.76
CA ARG A 413 2.75 -18.92 -16.22
C ARG A 413 2.30 -17.55 -16.70
N ALA A 414 1.30 -16.95 -16.06
CA ALA A 414 0.89 -15.58 -16.37
C ALA A 414 2.02 -14.56 -16.11
N MET A 415 2.82 -14.74 -15.05
CA MET A 415 3.98 -13.88 -14.76
C MET A 415 5.10 -14.04 -15.79
N GLU A 416 5.38 -15.24 -16.28
CA GLU A 416 6.33 -15.47 -17.38
C GLU A 416 5.89 -14.75 -18.67
N ILE A 417 4.61 -14.84 -19.00
CA ILE A 417 4.04 -14.17 -20.18
C ILE A 417 4.07 -12.63 -20.00
N ILE A 418 3.83 -12.13 -18.81
CA ILE A 418 3.96 -10.70 -18.49
C ILE A 418 5.39 -10.21 -18.75
N ASP A 419 6.40 -10.96 -18.30
CA ASP A 419 7.81 -10.61 -18.52
C ASP A 419 8.18 -10.64 -20.00
N GLU A 420 7.57 -11.52 -20.80
CA GLU A 420 7.75 -11.56 -22.26
C GLU A 420 7.08 -10.39 -22.98
N LEU A 421 5.87 -10.01 -22.56
CA LEU A 421 5.04 -9.04 -23.29
C LEU A 421 5.33 -7.59 -22.90
N GLU A 422 5.70 -7.32 -21.66
CA GLU A 422 5.94 -5.95 -21.19
C GLU A 422 7.37 -5.50 -21.51
N PRO A 423 7.59 -4.22 -21.94
CA PRO A 423 8.90 -3.76 -22.34
C PRO A 423 9.84 -3.41 -21.18
N GLU A 424 9.34 -3.35 -19.94
CA GLU A 424 10.05 -2.87 -18.77
C GLU A 424 9.55 -3.56 -17.49
N LYS A 425 10.42 -3.62 -16.46
CA LYS A 425 10.03 -4.09 -15.12
C LYS A 425 8.90 -3.26 -14.53
N ARG A 426 8.02 -3.91 -13.77
CA ARG A 426 6.85 -3.26 -13.14
C ARG A 426 7.23 -2.38 -11.95
N GLY A 427 8.27 -2.76 -11.20
CA GLY A 427 8.65 -2.09 -9.97
C GLY A 427 7.55 -2.18 -8.91
N VAL A 428 7.06 -1.02 -8.45
CA VAL A 428 6.02 -0.96 -7.40
C VAL A 428 4.66 -1.46 -7.86
N TYR A 429 4.28 -1.24 -9.12
CA TYR A 429 2.96 -1.60 -9.66
C TYR A 429 2.67 -3.09 -9.54
N GLY A 430 1.52 -3.44 -8.96
CA GLY A 430 1.10 -4.84 -8.74
C GLY A 430 1.76 -5.52 -7.53
N GLY A 431 2.65 -4.83 -6.82
CA GLY A 431 3.16 -5.26 -5.53
C GLY A 431 2.23 -4.93 -4.38
N GLY A 432 2.73 -5.00 -3.13
CA GLY A 432 2.00 -4.67 -1.90
C GLY A 432 2.50 -3.41 -1.24
N VAL A 433 1.58 -2.56 -0.77
CA VAL A 433 1.86 -1.34 0.01
C VAL A 433 1.09 -1.39 1.31
N GLY A 434 1.74 -1.08 2.44
CA GLY A 434 1.07 -1.07 3.73
C GLY A 434 2.04 -1.22 4.89
N TYR A 435 1.73 -2.12 5.83
CA TYR A 435 2.57 -2.31 7.00
C TYR A 435 2.55 -3.75 7.52
N PHE A 436 3.66 -4.12 8.16
CA PHE A 436 3.73 -5.21 9.12
C PHE A 436 3.75 -4.62 10.52
N SER A 437 2.78 -5.00 11.34
CA SER A 437 2.69 -4.59 12.74
C SER A 437 3.78 -5.23 13.57
N SER A 438 4.23 -4.51 14.59
CA SER A 438 5.16 -5.06 15.60
C SER A 438 4.59 -6.26 16.38
N SER A 439 3.29 -6.50 16.36
CA SER A 439 2.64 -7.64 17.02
C SER A 439 2.52 -8.90 16.13
N GLY A 440 2.97 -8.83 14.87
CA GLY A 440 2.88 -9.92 13.90
C GLY A 440 1.71 -9.85 12.92
N ASP A 441 0.79 -8.89 13.09
CA ASP A 441 -0.27 -8.61 12.13
C ASP A 441 0.28 -7.91 10.87
N MET A 442 -0.50 -7.91 9.79
CA MET A 442 -0.14 -7.28 8.52
C MET A 442 -1.39 -6.74 7.82
N ASP A 443 -1.29 -5.57 7.20
CA ASP A 443 -2.31 -5.04 6.29
C ASP A 443 -1.64 -4.45 5.05
N MET A 444 -1.78 -5.16 3.92
CA MET A 444 -1.17 -4.79 2.65
C MET A 444 -2.24 -4.69 1.56
N CYS A 445 -2.27 -3.58 0.85
CA CYS A 445 -3.09 -3.40 -0.36
C CYS A 445 -2.24 -3.62 -1.62
N ILE A 446 -2.92 -3.90 -2.73
CA ILE A 446 -2.25 -3.98 -4.04
C ILE A 446 -1.84 -2.57 -4.48
N ALA A 447 -0.63 -2.42 -4.99
CA ALA A 447 -0.17 -1.16 -5.59
C ALA A 447 -0.86 -0.91 -6.94
N LEU A 448 -2.12 -0.54 -6.87
CA LEU A 448 -2.99 -0.14 -7.99
C LEU A 448 -3.35 1.34 -7.87
N ARG A 449 -3.62 1.98 -9.00
CA ARG A 449 -3.93 3.44 -9.01
C ARG A 449 -2.86 4.18 -8.20
N THR A 450 -1.62 3.82 -8.48
CA THR A 450 -0.41 4.27 -7.78
C THR A 450 0.46 5.02 -8.77
N ALA A 451 0.96 6.17 -8.33
CA ALA A 451 1.96 6.95 -9.02
C ALA A 451 3.28 6.90 -8.27
N ILE A 452 4.37 6.90 -9.03
CA ILE A 452 5.72 7.11 -8.51
C ILE A 452 6.18 8.47 -8.99
N LEU A 453 6.63 9.31 -8.07
CA LEU A 453 7.28 10.57 -8.42
C LEU A 453 8.78 10.45 -8.15
N LYS A 454 9.60 10.67 -9.17
CA LYS A 454 11.06 10.64 -9.08
C LYS A 454 11.66 11.60 -10.10
N ASN A 455 12.59 12.45 -9.68
CA ASN A 455 13.27 13.41 -10.56
C ASN A 455 12.30 14.24 -11.41
N GLU A 456 11.26 14.81 -10.77
CA GLU A 456 10.21 15.61 -11.44
C GLU A 456 9.45 14.87 -12.54
N LYS A 457 9.53 13.53 -12.58
CA LYS A 457 8.78 12.65 -13.49
C LYS A 457 7.76 11.85 -12.69
N LEU A 458 6.53 11.87 -13.16
CA LEU A 458 5.42 11.09 -12.63
C LEU A 458 5.20 9.87 -13.50
N TYR A 459 5.37 8.68 -12.90
CA TYR A 459 5.15 7.39 -13.53
C TYR A 459 3.80 6.84 -13.07
N ILE A 460 2.95 6.47 -14.02
CA ILE A 460 1.60 5.94 -13.79
C ILE A 460 1.47 4.64 -14.56
N GLN A 461 1.10 3.54 -13.90
CA GLN A 461 0.96 2.23 -14.56
C GLN A 461 -0.44 1.68 -14.36
N ALA A 462 -0.97 1.04 -15.40
CA ALA A 462 -2.27 0.37 -15.38
C ALA A 462 -2.28 -0.81 -16.36
N GLY A 463 -2.99 -1.87 -15.98
CA GLY A 463 -3.19 -3.09 -16.78
C GLY A 463 -4.66 -3.42 -17.01
N GLY A 464 -4.92 -4.23 -18.03
CA GLY A 464 -6.22 -4.81 -18.39
C GLY A 464 -6.16 -6.34 -18.38
N GLY A 465 -7.23 -6.99 -17.94
CA GLY A 465 -7.32 -8.44 -17.88
C GLY A 465 -7.72 -9.04 -19.23
N VAL A 466 -6.80 -9.72 -19.90
CA VAL A 466 -7.03 -10.35 -21.19
C VAL A 466 -7.54 -11.79 -21.00
N VAL A 467 -8.69 -12.08 -21.59
CA VAL A 467 -9.31 -13.39 -21.68
C VAL A 467 -9.55 -13.76 -23.16
N TYR A 468 -10.05 -14.98 -23.42
CA TYR A 468 -10.20 -15.50 -24.79
C TYR A 468 -10.99 -14.60 -25.75
N ASP A 469 -12.07 -14.00 -25.26
CA ASP A 469 -12.99 -13.16 -26.04
C ASP A 469 -12.75 -11.65 -25.87
N SER A 470 -11.60 -11.25 -25.29
CA SER A 470 -11.19 -9.85 -25.17
C SER A 470 -11.07 -9.18 -26.53
N VAL A 471 -11.52 -7.93 -26.64
CA VAL A 471 -11.32 -7.10 -27.81
C VAL A 471 -10.06 -6.23 -27.59
N PRO A 472 -9.00 -6.40 -28.39
CA PRO A 472 -7.70 -5.77 -28.11
C PRO A 472 -7.74 -4.24 -27.96
N GLU A 473 -8.57 -3.57 -28.75
CA GLU A 473 -8.78 -2.11 -28.69
C GLU A 473 -9.45 -1.69 -27.38
N ASP A 474 -10.39 -2.48 -26.88
CA ASP A 474 -11.11 -2.19 -25.63
C ASP A 474 -10.18 -2.41 -24.42
N GLU A 475 -9.34 -3.43 -24.43
CA GLU A 475 -8.34 -3.68 -23.40
C GLU A 475 -7.29 -2.55 -23.33
N TYR A 476 -6.83 -2.05 -24.49
CA TYR A 476 -5.98 -0.87 -24.54
C TYR A 476 -6.69 0.34 -23.90
N MET A 477 -7.93 0.60 -24.29
CA MET A 477 -8.72 1.73 -23.77
C MET A 477 -8.99 1.59 -22.27
N GLU A 478 -9.14 0.37 -21.75
CA GLU A 478 -9.33 0.12 -20.35
C GLU A 478 -8.10 0.57 -19.53
N THR A 479 -6.88 0.28 -19.99
CA THR A 479 -5.67 0.78 -19.33
C THR A 479 -5.59 2.31 -19.33
N VAL A 480 -5.95 2.95 -20.44
CA VAL A 480 -6.03 4.40 -20.55
C VAL A 480 -7.04 4.97 -19.54
N HIS A 481 -8.24 4.37 -19.45
CA HIS A 481 -9.27 4.80 -18.50
C HIS A 481 -8.82 4.62 -17.04
N LYS A 482 -8.17 3.51 -16.73
CA LYS A 482 -7.62 3.25 -15.37
C LYS A 482 -6.54 4.26 -14.97
N SER A 483 -5.73 4.74 -15.91
CA SER A 483 -4.71 5.76 -15.64
C SER A 483 -5.30 7.16 -15.39
N ASN A 484 -6.51 7.44 -15.91
CA ASN A 484 -7.10 8.78 -15.90
C ASN A 484 -7.35 9.35 -14.49
N ALA A 485 -7.61 8.50 -13.48
CA ALA A 485 -7.81 8.97 -12.11
C ALA A 485 -6.60 9.75 -11.59
N ILE A 486 -5.39 9.17 -11.76
CA ILE A 486 -4.14 9.81 -11.34
C ILE A 486 -3.79 10.99 -12.24
N ARG A 487 -4.00 10.88 -13.55
CA ARG A 487 -3.72 11.95 -14.51
C ARG A 487 -4.57 13.19 -14.24
N ARG A 488 -5.85 13.03 -13.90
CA ARG A 488 -6.74 14.14 -13.47
C ARG A 488 -6.26 14.72 -12.14
N ALA A 489 -5.93 13.85 -11.18
CA ALA A 489 -5.39 14.31 -9.91
C ALA A 489 -4.11 15.13 -10.09
N ALA A 490 -3.21 14.72 -11.00
CA ALA A 490 -1.99 15.46 -11.31
C ALA A 490 -2.29 16.82 -11.94
N ALA A 491 -3.26 16.90 -12.85
CA ALA A 491 -3.69 18.19 -13.45
C ALA A 491 -4.27 19.16 -12.41
N ASP A 492 -5.00 18.63 -11.42
CA ASP A 492 -5.66 19.43 -10.38
C ASP A 492 -4.76 19.69 -9.16
N ALA A 493 -3.54 19.12 -9.12
CA ALA A 493 -2.67 19.18 -7.94
C ALA A 493 -2.26 20.61 -7.56
N GLY A 494 -2.15 21.51 -8.54
CA GLY A 494 -1.82 22.92 -8.31
C GLY A 494 -2.78 23.67 -7.39
N ILE A 495 -4.03 23.17 -7.22
CA ILE A 495 -5.02 23.73 -6.28
C ILE A 495 -4.61 23.51 -4.82
N PHE A 496 -3.70 22.56 -4.56
CA PHE A 496 -3.32 22.10 -3.22
C PHE A 496 -1.88 22.47 -2.86
N MET A 497 -1.34 23.56 -3.41
CA MET A 497 -0.02 24.08 -3.05
C MET A 497 0.03 24.48 -1.58
N THR A 498 1.13 24.20 -0.91
CA THR A 498 1.39 24.56 0.48
C THR A 498 2.66 25.38 0.59
N SER A 499 2.82 26.13 1.67
CA SER A 499 3.94 27.05 1.86
C SER A 499 5.30 26.40 2.20
N TRP A 500 5.42 25.07 2.18
CA TRP A 500 6.71 24.40 2.27
C TRP A 500 7.31 24.04 0.90
N ASP A 501 6.77 24.62 -0.11
CA ASP A 501 7.18 24.43 -1.49
C ASP A 501 8.13 25.53 -1.96
#